data_d3d3de31c99e2788d4d098ae488965ad
#
_entry.id   d3d3de31c99e2788d4d098ae488965ad
#
_cell.length_a   1.000
_cell.length_b   1.000
_cell.length_c   1.000
_cell.angle_alpha   90.00
_cell.angle_beta   90.00
_cell.angle_gamma   90.00
#
_symmetry.space_group_name_H-M   'P 1'
#
loop_
_entity.id
_entity.type
_entity.pdbx_description
1 polymer ?
#
loop_
_entity_poly.entity_id
_entity_poly.type
_entity_poly.pdbx_seq_one_letter_code
_entity_poly.pdbx_strand_id
1 'polypeptide(L)'
;MLVTEVTNALPGGSSLLRNEPVQARSSARLAGLLDAAAAVIDEIGFERLTTAMVAERAGASIGTVYRYFPDRIAVVEALAIRCTQRLAARFVAALDASGAETWQQACDALIDETAELYRTEPGFRAIRFGDTADTGTGDAEDRMGALGAAVGQIMRDRFGLPDDERIARAWVVLAESGHAVLARAHRDRANPDTALIAEYRAMSRAHMESVVAAG
;
A
#
# COMPACT_ATOMS: atom_id res chain seq x y z
N MET A 1 -12.26 -14.62 -4.32
CA MET A 1 -13.26 -13.60 -4.72
C MET A 1 -12.92 -12.27 -4.06
N LEU A 2 -12.84 -12.15 -2.74
CA LEU A 2 -12.55 -10.90 -2.01
C LEU A 2 -11.25 -10.17 -2.42
N VAL A 3 -10.15 -10.89 -2.64
CA VAL A 3 -8.86 -10.26 -3.06
C VAL A 3 -9.00 -9.56 -4.41
N THR A 4 -9.75 -10.16 -5.34
CA THR A 4 -9.98 -9.58 -6.68
C THR A 4 -10.89 -8.35 -6.59
N GLU A 5 -11.88 -8.35 -5.70
CA GLU A 5 -12.80 -7.22 -5.49
C GLU A 5 -12.07 -6.05 -4.82
N VAL A 6 -11.26 -6.31 -3.79
CA VAL A 6 -10.42 -5.29 -3.14
C VAL A 6 -9.38 -4.72 -4.12
N THR A 7 -8.75 -5.57 -4.92
CA THR A 7 -7.76 -5.16 -5.92
C THR A 7 -8.40 -4.30 -7.02
N ASN A 8 -9.63 -4.61 -7.44
CA ASN A 8 -10.37 -3.85 -8.45
C ASN A 8 -10.98 -2.55 -7.90
N ALA A 9 -11.19 -2.44 -6.60
CA ALA A 9 -11.69 -1.23 -5.94
C ALA A 9 -10.60 -0.16 -5.74
N LEU A 10 -9.31 -0.53 -5.90
CA LEU A 10 -8.21 0.43 -5.77
C LEU A 10 -8.08 1.26 -7.04
N PRO A 11 -8.05 2.61 -6.92
CA PRO A 11 -7.99 3.50 -8.06
C PRO A 11 -6.72 3.32 -8.91
N GLY A 12 -6.82 3.46 -10.23
CA GLY A 12 -5.69 3.65 -11.15
C GLY A 12 -5.01 2.40 -11.69
N GLY A 13 -5.58 1.22 -11.55
CA GLY A 13 -4.93 -0.04 -11.98
C GLY A 13 -4.58 -0.13 -13.48
N SER A 14 -5.36 0.46 -14.37
CA SER A 14 -5.16 0.31 -15.82
C SER A 14 -4.75 1.57 -16.57
N SER A 15 -5.05 2.76 -16.07
CA SER A 15 -4.85 4.00 -16.84
C SER A 15 -3.41 4.52 -16.86
N LEU A 16 -2.57 4.09 -15.91
CA LEU A 16 -1.18 4.53 -15.78
C LEU A 16 -0.21 3.82 -16.73
N LEU A 17 -0.61 2.68 -17.27
CA LEU A 17 0.22 1.91 -18.18
C LEU A 17 -0.09 2.28 -19.62
N ARG A 18 0.95 2.58 -20.42
CA ARG A 18 0.79 2.81 -21.87
C ARG A 18 0.27 1.58 -22.61
N ASN A 19 0.60 0.39 -22.13
CA ASN A 19 0.13 -0.87 -22.70
C ASN A 19 -0.19 -1.85 -21.57
N GLU A 20 -1.43 -2.34 -21.51
CA GLU A 20 -1.78 -3.42 -20.62
C GLU A 20 -1.03 -4.72 -20.99
N PRO A 21 -0.48 -5.44 -20.00
CA PRO A 21 0.22 -6.68 -20.27
C PRO A 21 -0.77 -7.78 -20.65
N VAL A 22 -0.87 -8.06 -21.96
CA VAL A 22 -1.77 -9.10 -22.50
C VAL A 22 -1.18 -10.51 -22.35
N GLN A 23 0.12 -10.64 -22.02
CA GLN A 23 0.81 -11.93 -21.99
C GLN A 23 1.75 -12.07 -20.76
N ALA A 24 1.95 -13.29 -20.27
CA ALA A 24 2.80 -13.59 -19.12
C ALA A 24 4.22 -12.97 -19.20
N ARG A 25 4.83 -12.93 -20.40
CA ARG A 25 6.14 -12.28 -20.61
C ARG A 25 6.10 -10.77 -20.37
N SER A 26 5.00 -10.11 -20.77
CA SER A 26 4.81 -8.67 -20.57
C SER A 26 4.62 -8.36 -19.08
N SER A 27 3.82 -9.18 -18.37
CA SER A 27 3.61 -9.06 -16.91
C SER A 27 4.90 -9.27 -16.15
N ALA A 28 5.70 -10.30 -16.49
CA ALA A 28 6.99 -10.55 -15.86
C ALA A 28 7.99 -9.39 -16.11
N ARG A 29 7.98 -8.79 -17.30
CA ARG A 29 8.82 -7.62 -17.60
C ARG A 29 8.39 -6.40 -16.80
N LEU A 30 7.09 -6.14 -16.71
CA LEU A 30 6.54 -5.06 -15.89
C LEU A 30 6.93 -5.24 -14.42
N ALA A 31 6.76 -6.45 -13.87
CA ALA A 31 7.16 -6.76 -12.49
C ALA A 31 8.66 -6.48 -12.27
N GLY A 32 9.54 -6.92 -13.17
CA GLY A 32 10.98 -6.65 -13.07
C GLY A 32 11.35 -5.16 -13.13
N LEU A 33 10.64 -4.35 -13.91
CA LEU A 33 10.82 -2.89 -13.91
C LEU A 33 10.40 -2.26 -12.58
N LEU A 34 9.28 -2.70 -12.01
CA LEU A 34 8.82 -2.23 -10.70
C LEU A 34 9.72 -2.69 -9.55
N ASP A 35 10.30 -3.90 -9.63
CA ASP A 35 11.28 -4.37 -8.65
C ASP A 35 12.57 -3.53 -8.69
N ALA A 36 13.04 -3.20 -9.90
CA ALA A 36 14.18 -2.32 -10.10
C ALA A 36 13.90 -0.91 -9.55
N ALA A 37 12.71 -0.36 -9.82
CA ALA A 37 12.29 0.94 -9.30
C ALA A 37 12.22 0.93 -7.76
N ALA A 38 11.64 -0.10 -7.16
CA ALA A 38 11.57 -0.28 -5.72
C ALA A 38 12.96 -0.29 -5.07
N ALA A 39 13.91 -1.03 -5.65
CA ALA A 39 15.29 -1.10 -5.17
C ALA A 39 16.00 0.26 -5.26
N VAL A 40 15.86 0.98 -6.37
CA VAL A 40 16.44 2.32 -6.54
C VAL A 40 15.83 3.30 -5.53
N ILE A 41 14.51 3.31 -5.37
CA ILE A 41 13.82 4.17 -4.41
C ILE A 41 14.27 3.89 -2.97
N ASP A 42 14.47 2.61 -2.63
CA ASP A 42 14.93 2.22 -1.30
C ASP A 42 16.34 2.71 -0.97
N GLU A 43 17.19 2.82 -1.98
CA GLU A 43 18.59 3.29 -1.86
C GLU A 43 18.69 4.81 -1.81
N ILE A 44 17.95 5.52 -2.66
CA ILE A 44 18.19 6.97 -2.88
C ILE A 44 16.97 7.87 -2.67
N GLY A 45 15.79 7.30 -2.36
CA GLY A 45 14.53 8.02 -2.26
C GLY A 45 13.82 8.22 -3.60
N PHE A 46 12.51 8.46 -3.54
CA PHE A 46 11.66 8.56 -4.75
C PHE A 46 11.90 9.86 -5.53
N GLU A 47 12.28 10.96 -4.87
CA GLU A 47 12.54 12.25 -5.52
C GLU A 47 13.71 12.17 -6.51
N ARG A 48 14.65 11.29 -6.26
CA ARG A 48 15.86 11.13 -7.06
C ARG A 48 15.72 10.05 -8.15
N LEU A 49 14.60 9.31 -8.15
CA LEU A 49 14.36 8.28 -9.16
C LEU A 49 14.32 8.89 -10.56
N THR A 50 14.96 8.21 -11.51
CA THR A 50 14.81 8.48 -12.95
C THR A 50 14.47 7.20 -13.70
N THR A 51 13.81 7.32 -14.85
CA THR A 51 13.52 6.18 -15.73
C THR A 51 14.79 5.52 -16.26
N ALA A 52 15.89 6.28 -16.39
CA ALA A 52 17.20 5.74 -16.78
C ALA A 52 17.78 4.80 -15.71
N MET A 53 17.68 5.18 -14.42
CA MET A 53 18.11 4.33 -13.30
C MET A 53 17.29 3.03 -13.22
N VAL A 54 15.98 3.12 -13.49
CA VAL A 54 15.12 1.93 -13.57
C VAL A 54 15.56 1.01 -14.72
N ALA A 55 15.84 1.57 -15.90
CA ALA A 55 16.32 0.81 -17.05
C ALA A 55 17.63 0.09 -16.74
N GLU A 56 18.62 0.82 -16.20
CA GLU A 56 19.93 0.29 -15.81
C GLU A 56 19.80 -0.84 -14.79
N ARG A 57 19.07 -0.62 -13.71
CA ARG A 57 18.85 -1.60 -12.63
C ARG A 57 18.13 -2.85 -13.13
N ALA A 58 17.16 -2.70 -14.04
CA ALA A 58 16.39 -3.81 -14.61
C ALA A 58 17.11 -4.55 -15.75
N GLY A 59 18.29 -4.11 -16.14
CA GLY A 59 18.98 -4.64 -17.35
C GLY A 59 18.13 -4.48 -18.60
N ALA A 60 17.39 -3.36 -18.73
CA ALA A 60 16.49 -3.07 -19.81
C ALA A 60 16.94 -1.83 -20.61
N SER A 61 16.49 -1.71 -21.87
CA SER A 61 16.67 -0.46 -22.59
C SER A 61 15.72 0.61 -22.05
N ILE A 62 16.13 1.88 -22.16
CA ILE A 62 15.28 3.01 -21.78
C ILE A 62 13.98 3.02 -22.59
N GLY A 63 14.00 2.60 -23.85
CA GLY A 63 12.81 2.44 -24.68
C GLY A 63 11.85 1.36 -24.16
N THR A 64 12.39 0.34 -23.46
CA THR A 64 11.54 -0.64 -22.77
C THR A 64 10.80 0.01 -21.60
N VAL A 65 11.46 0.85 -20.81
CA VAL A 65 10.80 1.56 -19.68
C VAL A 65 9.72 2.49 -20.23
N TYR A 66 10.02 3.32 -21.24
CA TYR A 66 9.03 4.24 -21.81
C TYR A 66 7.84 3.57 -22.50
N ARG A 67 7.98 2.30 -22.88
CA ARG A 67 6.85 1.53 -23.40
C ARG A 67 5.80 1.24 -22.33
N TYR A 68 6.19 1.07 -21.05
CA TYR A 68 5.29 0.81 -19.93
C TYR A 68 4.92 2.09 -19.18
N PHE A 69 5.88 2.99 -18.99
CA PHE A 69 5.72 4.19 -18.17
C PHE A 69 6.10 5.43 -18.97
N PRO A 70 5.20 6.42 -19.15
CA PRO A 70 5.50 7.64 -19.89
C PRO A 70 6.61 8.47 -19.22
N ASP A 71 6.72 8.41 -17.91
CA ASP A 71 7.67 9.17 -17.10
C ASP A 71 7.94 8.50 -15.75
N ARG A 72 8.74 9.16 -14.89
CA ARG A 72 9.08 8.67 -13.56
C ARG A 72 7.87 8.64 -12.61
N ILE A 73 6.91 9.54 -12.80
CA ILE A 73 5.73 9.65 -11.94
C ILE A 73 4.88 8.41 -12.10
N ALA A 74 4.60 8.01 -13.35
CA ALA A 74 3.89 6.77 -13.65
C ALA A 74 4.57 5.53 -13.06
N VAL A 75 5.92 5.50 -12.98
CA VAL A 75 6.64 4.41 -12.29
C VAL A 75 6.32 4.39 -10.80
N VAL A 76 6.39 5.55 -10.13
CA VAL A 76 6.13 5.68 -8.68
C VAL A 76 4.68 5.31 -8.37
N GLU A 77 3.74 5.79 -9.16
CA GLU A 77 2.31 5.50 -9.01
C GLU A 77 2.00 4.01 -9.19
N ALA A 78 2.54 3.38 -10.24
CA ALA A 78 2.37 1.95 -10.45
C ALA A 78 2.99 1.13 -9.31
N LEU A 79 4.11 1.57 -8.75
CA LEU A 79 4.72 0.94 -7.59
C LEU A 79 3.86 1.12 -6.33
N ALA A 80 3.28 2.29 -6.11
CA ALA A 80 2.37 2.55 -4.99
C ALA A 80 1.12 1.66 -5.07
N ILE A 81 0.51 1.55 -6.25
CA ILE A 81 -0.63 0.64 -6.49
C ILE A 81 -0.22 -0.80 -6.16
N ARG A 82 0.95 -1.27 -6.64
CA ARG A 82 1.45 -2.61 -6.33
C ARG A 82 1.64 -2.84 -4.83
N CYS A 83 2.17 -1.87 -4.11
CA CYS A 83 2.36 -1.95 -2.66
C CYS A 83 1.02 -2.08 -1.93
N THR A 84 0.02 -1.28 -2.31
CA THR A 84 -1.33 -1.33 -1.74
C THR A 84 -2.01 -2.69 -2.02
N GLN A 85 -1.88 -3.20 -3.25
CA GLN A 85 -2.41 -4.51 -3.63
C GLN A 85 -1.75 -5.64 -2.84
N ARG A 86 -0.43 -5.58 -2.64
CA ARG A 86 0.31 -6.55 -1.82
C ARG A 86 -0.16 -6.51 -0.37
N LEU A 87 -0.33 -5.32 0.21
CA LEU A 87 -0.84 -5.19 1.57
C LEU A 87 -2.24 -5.81 1.69
N ALA A 88 -3.16 -5.46 0.80
CA ALA A 88 -4.52 -6.00 0.80
C ALA A 88 -4.52 -7.54 0.68
N ALA A 89 -3.72 -8.09 -0.23
CA ALA A 89 -3.62 -9.53 -0.42
C ALA A 89 -3.04 -10.24 0.81
N ARG A 90 -1.99 -9.70 1.42
CA ARG A 90 -1.39 -10.25 2.64
C ARG A 90 -2.33 -10.15 3.84
N PHE A 91 -3.03 -9.05 3.99
CA PHE A 91 -4.02 -8.88 5.05
C PHE A 91 -5.14 -9.93 4.96
N VAL A 92 -5.73 -10.12 3.78
CA VAL A 92 -6.75 -11.15 3.58
C VAL A 92 -6.19 -12.55 3.87
N ALA A 93 -4.99 -12.86 3.38
CA ALA A 93 -4.34 -14.14 3.65
C ALA A 93 -4.07 -14.36 5.16
N ALA A 94 -3.65 -13.31 5.88
CA ALA A 94 -3.43 -13.36 7.31
C ALA A 94 -4.75 -13.59 8.09
N LEU A 95 -5.85 -12.95 7.68
CA LEU A 95 -7.16 -13.19 8.27
C LEU A 95 -7.63 -14.64 8.05
N ASP A 96 -7.42 -15.18 6.85
CA ASP A 96 -7.80 -16.56 6.53
C ASP A 96 -6.95 -17.58 7.32
N ALA A 97 -5.67 -17.28 7.54
CA ALA A 97 -4.73 -18.16 8.25
C ALA A 97 -4.88 -18.08 9.77
N SER A 98 -5.15 -16.89 10.34
CA SER A 98 -5.21 -16.67 11.79
C SER A 98 -6.51 -17.16 12.43
N GLY A 99 -7.59 -17.33 11.62
CA GLY A 99 -8.92 -17.59 12.16
C GLY A 99 -9.43 -16.44 13.04
N ALA A 100 -9.11 -15.20 12.70
CA ALA A 100 -9.56 -14.02 13.45
C ALA A 100 -11.08 -14.01 13.58
N GLU A 101 -11.57 -14.01 14.82
CA GLU A 101 -13.01 -14.04 15.16
C GLU A 101 -13.56 -12.65 15.46
N THR A 102 -12.68 -11.68 15.72
CA THR A 102 -13.06 -10.31 16.09
C THR A 102 -12.35 -9.29 15.22
N TRP A 103 -12.99 -8.13 15.04
CA TRP A 103 -12.39 -7.03 14.30
C TRP A 103 -11.11 -6.48 14.97
N GLN A 104 -10.97 -6.61 16.30
CA GLN A 104 -9.75 -6.23 17.02
C GLN A 104 -8.57 -7.10 16.59
N GLN A 105 -8.77 -8.42 16.50
CA GLN A 105 -7.76 -9.35 16.00
C GLN A 105 -7.41 -9.05 14.53
N ALA A 106 -8.40 -8.68 13.73
CA ALA A 106 -8.18 -8.26 12.34
C ALA A 106 -7.36 -6.97 12.25
N CYS A 107 -7.61 -5.97 13.12
CA CYS A 107 -6.78 -4.75 13.21
C CYS A 107 -5.33 -5.09 13.55
N ASP A 108 -5.11 -5.99 14.52
CA ASP A 108 -3.77 -6.41 14.89
C ASP A 108 -3.05 -7.09 13.70
N ALA A 109 -3.73 -7.98 12.99
CA ALA A 109 -3.18 -8.63 11.80
C ALA A 109 -2.83 -7.63 10.69
N LEU A 110 -3.65 -6.60 10.47
CA LEU A 110 -3.36 -5.54 9.49
C LEU A 110 -2.09 -4.76 9.87
N ILE A 111 -1.93 -4.42 11.15
CA ILE A 111 -0.74 -3.71 11.64
C ILE A 111 0.49 -4.60 11.48
N ASP A 112 0.41 -5.89 11.81
CA ASP A 112 1.51 -6.84 11.69
C ASP A 112 1.95 -7.02 10.24
N GLU A 113 1.00 -7.21 9.31
CA GLU A 113 1.29 -7.34 7.88
C GLU A 113 1.87 -6.05 7.29
N THR A 114 1.38 -4.89 7.73
CA THR A 114 1.94 -3.60 7.31
C THR A 114 3.37 -3.44 7.83
N ALA A 115 3.61 -3.73 9.11
CA ALA A 115 4.95 -3.68 9.71
C ALA A 115 5.93 -4.62 8.99
N GLU A 116 5.48 -5.82 8.63
CA GLU A 116 6.29 -6.79 7.90
C GLU A 116 6.64 -6.29 6.48
N LEU A 117 5.72 -5.61 5.79
CA LEU A 117 6.01 -4.98 4.50
C LEU A 117 7.05 -3.84 4.63
N TYR A 118 6.96 -3.03 5.69
CA TYR A 118 8.00 -2.02 5.98
C TYR A 118 9.38 -2.65 6.20
N ARG A 119 9.43 -3.83 6.77
CA ARG A 119 10.66 -4.57 7.03
C ARG A 119 11.24 -5.22 5.78
N THR A 120 10.39 -5.82 4.93
CA THR A 120 10.82 -6.75 3.87
C THR A 120 10.74 -6.18 2.45
N GLU A 121 9.81 -5.24 2.17
CA GLU A 121 9.57 -4.77 0.81
C GLU A 121 10.41 -3.54 0.49
N PRO A 122 11.33 -3.61 -0.50
CA PRO A 122 12.04 -2.45 -0.99
C PRO A 122 11.07 -1.36 -1.48
N GLY A 123 11.36 -0.12 -1.17
CA GLY A 123 10.56 1.02 -1.60
C GLY A 123 9.26 1.24 -0.83
N PHE A 124 8.72 0.25 -0.12
CA PHE A 124 7.44 0.40 0.59
C PHE A 124 7.46 1.58 1.58
N ARG A 125 8.57 1.76 2.29
CA ARG A 125 8.78 2.85 3.25
C ARG A 125 8.88 4.23 2.60
N ALA A 126 9.44 4.31 1.41
CA ALA A 126 9.72 5.57 0.72
C ALA A 126 8.53 6.04 -0.14
N ILE A 127 7.57 5.16 -0.41
CA ILE A 127 6.38 5.50 -1.15
C ILE A 127 5.36 6.05 -0.16
N ARG A 128 5.19 7.37 -0.18
CA ARG A 128 4.10 8.03 0.51
C ARG A 128 2.82 7.80 -0.26
N PHE A 129 1.89 7.08 0.34
CA PHE A 129 0.63 6.71 -0.28
C PHE A 129 -0.33 7.90 -0.52
N GLY A 130 0.03 9.12 -0.12
CA GLY A 130 -0.76 10.34 -0.31
C GLY A 130 -0.04 11.49 -1.01
N ASP A 131 1.29 11.46 -1.12
CA ASP A 131 2.10 12.61 -1.55
C ASP A 131 2.40 12.63 -3.08
N THR A 132 1.53 12.12 -3.92
CA THR A 132 1.61 12.44 -5.36
C THR A 132 1.05 13.84 -5.67
N ALA A 133 0.64 14.61 -4.66
CA ALA A 133 0.13 15.97 -4.80
C ALA A 133 1.14 16.95 -5.42
N ASP A 134 2.45 16.63 -5.39
CA ASP A 134 3.49 17.47 -6.02
C ASP A 134 3.69 17.15 -7.52
N THR A 135 2.91 16.23 -8.08
CA THR A 135 3.01 15.83 -9.48
C THR A 135 2.18 16.68 -10.45
N GLY A 136 1.41 17.65 -9.93
CA GLY A 136 0.68 18.62 -10.75
C GLY A 136 -0.48 18.06 -11.58
N THR A 137 -0.76 16.77 -11.48
CA THR A 137 -1.95 16.17 -12.09
C THR A 137 -3.05 16.13 -11.03
N GLY A 138 -4.08 16.96 -11.20
CA GLY A 138 -5.20 17.12 -10.26
C GLY A 138 -6.07 15.87 -10.03
N ASP A 139 -5.62 14.70 -10.49
CA ASP A 139 -6.27 13.40 -10.41
C ASP A 139 -5.46 12.39 -9.57
N ALA A 140 -4.62 12.84 -8.63
CA ALA A 140 -3.99 11.95 -7.67
C ALA A 140 -5.10 11.35 -6.79
N GLU A 141 -5.59 10.20 -7.20
CA GLU A 141 -6.61 9.43 -6.46
C GLU A 141 -6.13 9.20 -5.03
N ASP A 142 -6.98 9.48 -4.05
CA ASP A 142 -6.74 9.26 -2.63
C ASP A 142 -6.57 7.76 -2.32
N ARG A 143 -5.34 7.27 -2.45
CA ARG A 143 -5.01 5.85 -2.23
C ARG A 143 -5.16 5.42 -0.78
N MET A 144 -4.94 6.34 0.17
CA MET A 144 -5.13 6.01 1.59
C MET A 144 -6.61 5.95 1.92
N GLY A 145 -7.43 6.84 1.36
CA GLY A 145 -8.88 6.75 1.43
C GLY A 145 -9.39 5.45 0.81
N ALA A 146 -8.88 5.09 -0.37
CA ALA A 146 -9.24 3.83 -1.02
C ALA A 146 -8.80 2.59 -0.23
N LEU A 147 -7.60 2.60 0.38
CA LEU A 147 -7.16 1.54 1.27
C LEU A 147 -8.06 1.45 2.51
N GLY A 148 -8.36 2.58 3.15
CA GLY A 148 -9.26 2.66 4.29
C GLY A 148 -10.66 2.12 3.96
N ALA A 149 -11.21 2.50 2.79
CA ALA A 149 -12.49 1.99 2.31
C ALA A 149 -12.47 0.47 2.07
N ALA A 150 -11.40 -0.07 1.46
CA ALA A 150 -11.23 -1.49 1.22
C ALA A 150 -11.12 -2.29 2.53
N VAL A 151 -10.34 -1.79 3.51
CA VAL A 151 -10.26 -2.38 4.85
C VAL A 151 -11.64 -2.32 5.53
N GLY A 152 -12.31 -1.18 5.48
CA GLY A 152 -13.66 -1.00 6.03
C GLY A 152 -14.66 -2.00 5.45
N GLN A 153 -14.60 -2.26 4.13
CA GLN A 153 -15.45 -3.27 3.49
C GLN A 153 -15.18 -4.69 4.03
N ILE A 154 -13.91 -5.08 4.15
CA ILE A 154 -13.54 -6.38 4.74
C ILE A 154 -14.06 -6.49 6.18
N MET A 155 -13.92 -5.43 6.96
CA MET A 155 -14.37 -5.41 8.36
C MET A 155 -15.90 -5.52 8.49
N ARG A 156 -16.66 -4.89 7.59
CA ARG A 156 -18.12 -5.06 7.51
C ARG A 156 -18.49 -6.49 7.16
N ASP A 157 -17.93 -7.02 6.11
CA ASP A 157 -18.31 -8.31 5.54
C ASP A 157 -17.95 -9.48 6.46
N ARG A 158 -16.81 -9.41 7.16
CA ARG A 158 -16.34 -10.51 8.01
C ARG A 158 -16.74 -10.38 9.47
N PHE A 159 -16.84 -9.16 9.99
CA PHE A 159 -17.02 -8.91 11.44
C PHE A 159 -18.29 -8.13 11.76
N GLY A 160 -19.11 -7.82 10.75
CA GLY A 160 -20.41 -7.16 10.97
C GLY A 160 -20.29 -5.72 11.48
N LEU A 161 -19.19 -5.03 11.21
CA LEU A 161 -19.07 -3.61 11.56
C LEU A 161 -20.12 -2.78 10.80
N PRO A 162 -20.70 -1.75 11.43
CA PRO A 162 -21.70 -0.91 10.78
C PRO A 162 -21.15 -0.20 9.53
N ASP A 163 -22.02 0.03 8.54
CA ASP A 163 -21.75 0.89 7.39
C ASP A 163 -22.05 2.35 7.80
N ASP A 164 -21.10 2.99 8.45
CA ASP A 164 -21.21 4.33 9.04
C ASP A 164 -20.06 5.19 8.56
N GLU A 165 -20.36 6.44 8.16
CA GLU A 165 -19.34 7.39 7.73
C GLU A 165 -18.28 7.71 8.79
N ARG A 166 -18.62 7.61 10.08
CA ARG A 166 -17.64 7.81 11.17
C ARG A 166 -16.62 6.68 11.17
N ILE A 167 -17.09 5.44 11.01
CA ILE A 167 -16.22 4.26 10.89
C ILE A 167 -15.36 4.36 9.62
N ALA A 168 -15.94 4.79 8.50
CA ALA A 168 -15.19 4.99 7.28
C ALA A 168 -14.07 6.03 7.46
N ARG A 169 -14.37 7.18 8.08
CA ARG A 169 -13.35 8.20 8.42
C ARG A 169 -12.29 7.68 9.39
N ALA A 170 -12.68 6.85 10.37
CA ALA A 170 -11.72 6.24 11.30
C ALA A 170 -10.71 5.35 10.57
N TRP A 171 -11.14 4.57 9.59
CA TRP A 171 -10.22 3.77 8.77
C TRP A 171 -9.22 4.63 8.00
N VAL A 172 -9.65 5.76 7.44
CA VAL A 172 -8.73 6.72 6.77
C VAL A 172 -7.71 7.27 7.77
N VAL A 173 -8.17 7.71 8.95
CA VAL A 173 -7.27 8.22 10.01
C VAL A 173 -6.26 7.16 10.44
N LEU A 174 -6.68 5.90 10.59
CA LEU A 174 -5.77 4.81 10.93
C LEU A 174 -4.80 4.49 9.79
N ALA A 175 -5.24 4.52 8.55
CA ALA A 175 -4.38 4.28 7.41
C ALA A 175 -3.26 5.35 7.32
N GLU A 176 -3.61 6.63 7.41
CA GLU A 176 -2.67 7.76 7.37
C GLU A 176 -1.71 7.75 8.57
N SER A 177 -2.24 7.65 9.79
CA SER A 177 -1.42 7.61 11.00
C SER A 177 -0.53 6.37 11.04
N GLY A 178 -1.04 5.22 10.61
CA GLY A 178 -0.31 3.97 10.53
C GLY A 178 0.88 4.06 9.58
N HIS A 179 0.68 4.64 8.39
CA HIS A 179 1.78 4.88 7.48
C HIS A 179 2.88 5.72 8.12
N ALA A 180 2.53 6.86 8.72
CA ALA A 180 3.50 7.76 9.34
C ALA A 180 4.25 7.10 10.50
N VAL A 181 3.53 6.40 11.39
CA VAL A 181 4.12 5.76 12.57
C VAL A 181 4.98 4.55 12.19
N LEU A 182 4.49 3.67 11.31
CA LEU A 182 5.22 2.48 10.92
C LEU A 182 6.44 2.80 10.05
N ALA A 183 6.37 3.80 9.17
CA ALA A 183 7.54 4.30 8.44
C ALA A 183 8.62 4.80 9.41
N ARG A 184 8.22 5.51 10.48
CA ARG A 184 9.15 5.97 11.52
C ARG A 184 9.73 4.81 12.31
N ALA A 185 8.90 3.84 12.72
CA ALA A 185 9.33 2.68 13.48
C ALA A 185 10.36 1.82 12.73
N HIS A 186 10.28 1.77 11.40
CA HIS A 186 11.16 1.00 10.53
C HIS A 186 12.25 1.84 9.87
N ARG A 187 12.67 2.97 10.44
CA ARG A 187 13.85 3.72 9.94
C ARG A 187 15.10 2.86 9.92
N ASP A 188 15.29 2.05 10.96
CA ASP A 188 16.23 0.93 10.97
C ASP A 188 15.43 -0.37 10.79
N ARG A 189 15.58 -1.01 9.62
CA ARG A 189 14.87 -2.27 9.30
C ARG A 189 15.35 -3.44 10.13
N ALA A 190 16.62 -3.44 10.52
CA ALA A 190 17.21 -4.50 11.31
C ALA A 190 16.72 -4.45 12.77
N ASN A 191 16.44 -3.24 13.27
CA ASN A 191 16.03 -3.00 14.65
C ASN A 191 14.82 -2.05 14.69
N PRO A 192 13.62 -2.50 14.31
CA PRO A 192 12.42 -1.65 14.33
C PRO A 192 12.06 -1.25 15.76
N ASP A 193 11.53 -0.05 15.92
CA ASP A 193 10.99 0.45 17.21
C ASP A 193 9.67 -0.27 17.53
N THR A 194 9.78 -1.41 18.20
CA THR A 194 8.63 -2.24 18.58
C THR A 194 7.74 -1.56 19.63
N ALA A 195 8.30 -0.67 20.45
CA ALA A 195 7.52 0.09 21.43
C ALA A 195 6.58 1.08 20.70
N LEU A 196 7.08 1.78 19.68
CA LEU A 196 6.26 2.67 18.87
C LEU A 196 5.16 1.93 18.11
N ILE A 197 5.43 0.71 17.62
CA ILE A 197 4.42 -0.15 16.98
C ILE A 197 3.34 -0.55 17.99
N ALA A 198 3.73 -0.91 19.22
CA ALA A 198 2.80 -1.26 20.28
C ALA A 198 1.89 -0.08 20.69
N GLU A 199 2.45 1.13 20.79
CA GLU A 199 1.68 2.36 21.06
C GLU A 199 0.67 2.64 19.93
N TYR A 200 1.09 2.49 18.68
CA TYR A 200 0.16 2.65 17.55
C TYR A 200 -0.97 1.63 17.59
N ARG A 201 -0.69 0.38 17.92
CA ARG A 201 -1.69 -0.69 18.09
C ARG A 201 -2.70 -0.34 19.18
N ALA A 202 -2.22 0.10 20.34
CA ALA A 202 -3.09 0.49 21.45
C ALA A 202 -3.98 1.69 21.08
N MET A 203 -3.40 2.71 20.47
CA MET A 203 -4.13 3.89 19.97
C MET A 203 -5.21 3.51 18.95
N SER A 204 -4.86 2.69 17.96
CA SER A 204 -5.76 2.26 16.90
C SER A 204 -6.96 1.49 17.44
N ARG A 205 -6.71 0.58 18.39
CA ARG A 205 -7.75 -0.19 19.07
C ARG A 205 -8.69 0.72 19.85
N ALA A 206 -8.15 1.59 20.71
CA ALA A 206 -8.94 2.50 21.53
C ALA A 206 -9.77 3.48 20.66
N HIS A 207 -9.20 3.98 19.58
CA HIS A 207 -9.92 4.86 18.65
C HIS A 207 -11.11 4.12 18.02
N MET A 208 -10.89 2.94 17.45
CA MET A 208 -11.95 2.17 16.82
C MET A 208 -13.02 1.72 17.81
N GLU A 209 -12.65 1.30 19.00
CA GLU A 209 -13.61 0.95 20.07
C GLU A 209 -14.51 2.14 20.40
N SER A 210 -13.93 3.33 20.56
CA SER A 210 -14.67 4.57 20.82
C SER A 210 -15.64 4.91 19.66
N VAL A 211 -15.23 4.73 18.40
CA VAL A 211 -16.07 5.01 17.24
C VAL A 211 -17.20 4.00 17.10
N VAL A 212 -16.91 2.72 17.28
CA VAL A 212 -17.91 1.62 17.21
C VAL A 212 -18.92 1.72 18.34
N ALA A 213 -18.50 2.05 19.56
CA ALA A 213 -19.40 2.19 20.72
C ALA A 213 -20.33 3.41 20.65
N ALA A 214 -19.99 4.42 19.84
CA ALA A 214 -20.79 5.63 19.69
C ALA A 214 -21.91 5.51 18.61
N GLY A 215 -22.03 4.38 17.94
CA GLY A 215 -23.07 4.03 16.96
C GLY A 215 -24.03 3.04 17.48
#